data_20e5d2b0ffe894892bca54f3a3bea800
#
_entry.id   20e5d2b0ffe894892bca54f3a3bea800
#
_cell.length_a   1.000
_cell.length_b   1.000
_cell.length_c   1.000
_cell.angle_alpha   90.00
_cell.angle_beta   90.00
_cell.angle_gamma   90.00
#
_symmetry.space_group_name_H-M   'P 1'
#
loop_
_entity.id
_entity.type
_entity.pdbx_description
1 polymer ?
#
loop_
_entity_poly.entity_id
_entity_poly.type
_entity_poly.pdbx_seq_one_letter_code
_entity_poly.pdbx_strand_id
1 'polypeptide(L)'
;MKKAVFLFICIATFNSTHAQGILSKLGKTTKSDSTKTSGTLLDKINKATSKQGSLLSSEEIISGLKEALTVGTTNSAQILNKTDGFFANAAIKILMPEEAKKAETTLRKFGMGSIVDKAILSMNRAAEDAAGGITDIFWNAIKGMTVTDGLDILRGSDDAATNYLKKNTTSQLTESMRPVIERSMAKTDATKYWKDVFTAYNKFSKEAVNTDISAYVTERSMNGIFYSIAQEELKIRKDPASQVTDLLKKVFGK
;
A
#
# COMPACT_ATOMS: atom_id res chain seq x y z
N MET A 1 -10.02 40.34 -26.38
CA MET A 1 -8.83 41.02 -25.83
C MET A 1 -7.76 39.95 -25.55
N LYS A 2 -6.66 40.04 -26.25
CA LYS A 2 -5.51 39.10 -26.25
C LYS A 2 -4.63 39.38 -25.03
N LYS A 3 -4.17 38.35 -24.31
CA LYS A 3 -2.96 38.37 -23.44
C LYS A 3 -2.42 36.93 -23.43
N ALA A 4 -1.44 36.63 -24.17
CA ALA A 4 0.02 36.75 -24.08
C ALA A 4 0.58 35.68 -23.07
N VAL A 5 1.12 34.63 -23.72
CA VAL A 5 1.93 33.55 -23.15
C VAL A 5 3.33 34.11 -22.95
N PHE A 6 3.92 33.93 -21.76
CA PHE A 6 5.35 34.13 -21.55
C PHE A 6 6.00 32.77 -21.27
N LEU A 7 6.75 32.35 -22.28
CA LEU A 7 7.65 31.18 -22.21
C LEU A 7 9.00 31.64 -21.70
N PHE A 8 9.46 31.15 -20.55
CA PHE A 8 10.83 31.34 -20.10
C PHE A 8 11.63 30.08 -20.40
N ILE A 9 12.48 30.18 -21.41
CA ILE A 9 13.52 29.20 -21.72
C ILE A 9 14.77 29.64 -20.96
N CYS A 10 15.20 28.83 -19.98
CA CYS A 10 16.54 28.95 -19.41
C CYS A 10 17.46 27.89 -20.04
N ILE A 11 18.32 28.36 -20.93
CA ILE A 11 19.43 27.60 -21.48
C ILE A 11 20.59 27.69 -20.48
N ALA A 12 20.94 26.57 -19.86
CA ALA A 12 22.16 26.44 -19.08
C ALA A 12 23.21 25.72 -19.95
N THR A 13 24.21 26.45 -20.38
CA THR A 13 25.39 25.96 -21.08
C THR A 13 26.33 25.30 -20.08
N PHE A 14 26.62 24.02 -20.27
CA PHE A 14 27.64 23.29 -19.53
C PHE A 14 28.99 23.38 -20.25
N ASN A 15 29.94 24.04 -19.62
CA ASN A 15 31.34 24.08 -20.05
C ASN A 15 32.05 22.78 -19.68
N SER A 16 32.57 22.10 -20.69
CA SER A 16 33.48 20.97 -20.55
C SER A 16 34.90 21.48 -20.32
N THR A 17 35.52 21.22 -19.21
CA THR A 17 36.95 21.38 -19.01
C THR A 17 37.63 20.03 -19.04
N HIS A 18 38.47 19.87 -20.06
CA HIS A 18 39.46 18.81 -20.22
C HIS A 18 40.54 18.88 -19.12
N ALA A 19 40.78 17.76 -18.47
CA ALA A 19 42.03 17.54 -17.76
C ALA A 19 42.70 16.27 -18.35
N GLN A 20 43.62 16.51 -19.28
CA GLN A 20 44.62 15.56 -19.72
C GLN A 20 45.90 15.69 -18.92
N GLY A 21 46.48 14.56 -18.56
CA GLY A 21 47.92 14.46 -18.36
C GLY A 21 48.35 14.30 -16.92
N ILE A 22 48.82 13.09 -16.58
CA ILE A 22 50.18 12.78 -16.07
C ILE A 22 50.24 11.25 -15.98
N LEU A 23 50.79 10.64 -17.00
CA LEU A 23 51.32 9.27 -16.91
C LEU A 23 52.60 9.21 -17.71
N SER A 24 53.74 9.55 -17.13
CA SER A 24 55.03 9.11 -17.62
C SER A 24 56.09 9.24 -16.52
N LYS A 25 56.73 8.12 -16.25
CA LYS A 25 57.99 7.90 -15.58
C LYS A 25 57.94 7.23 -14.22
N LEU A 26 58.22 5.91 -14.27
CA LEU A 26 59.34 5.22 -13.61
C LEU A 26 59.26 3.79 -14.09
N GLY A 27 60.13 3.18 -14.84
CA GLY A 27 61.55 3.07 -14.78
C GLY A 27 61.99 1.77 -14.09
N LYS A 28 62.14 0.71 -14.92
CA LYS A 28 63.08 -0.43 -14.85
C LYS A 28 63.84 -0.73 -13.56
N THR A 29 63.74 -1.99 -13.17
CA THR A 29 64.75 -3.06 -12.82
C THR A 29 64.20 -3.87 -11.66
N THR A 30 64.22 -5.19 -11.57
CA THR A 30 65.16 -6.26 -11.89
C THR A 30 64.44 -7.60 -11.76
N LYS A 31 64.97 -8.61 -12.43
CA LYS A 31 64.61 -10.02 -12.41
C LYS A 31 64.67 -10.63 -11.01
N SER A 32 63.72 -11.45 -10.61
CA SER A 32 64.02 -12.78 -10.06
C SER A 32 62.80 -13.68 -10.10
N ASP A 33 63.03 -14.92 -10.34
CA ASP A 33 62.28 -16.08 -10.71
C ASP A 33 61.29 -16.63 -9.65
N SER A 34 60.34 -17.44 -10.16
CA SER A 34 59.58 -18.50 -9.48
C SER A 34 58.39 -18.10 -8.59
N THR A 35 57.20 -18.21 -9.06
CA THR A 35 56.26 -19.33 -8.91
C THR A 35 54.95 -19.02 -9.63
N LYS A 36 54.64 -19.83 -10.63
CA LYS A 36 53.33 -19.85 -11.32
C LYS A 36 52.27 -20.39 -10.39
N THR A 37 51.05 -19.85 -10.58
CA THR A 37 49.77 -20.45 -10.24
C THR A 37 49.08 -19.84 -9.00
N SER A 38 48.58 -18.63 -9.12
CA SER A 38 47.39 -18.20 -8.32
C SER A 38 46.67 -16.95 -8.89
N GLY A 39 47.17 -16.32 -9.97
CA GLY A 39 46.59 -15.05 -10.50
C GLY A 39 45.37 -15.23 -11.41
N THR A 40 45.09 -16.43 -11.93
CA THR A 40 44.16 -16.60 -13.05
C THR A 40 42.70 -16.84 -12.62
N LEU A 41 42.44 -17.26 -11.40
CA LEU A 41 41.07 -17.49 -10.92
C LEU A 41 40.51 -16.23 -10.27
N LEU A 42 41.30 -15.48 -9.51
CA LEU A 42 40.90 -14.22 -8.92
C LEU A 42 40.66 -13.13 -9.97
N ASP A 43 41.51 -13.05 -11.02
CA ASP A 43 41.31 -12.13 -12.14
C ASP A 43 40.09 -12.50 -13.00
N LYS A 44 39.79 -13.79 -13.14
CA LYS A 44 38.57 -14.25 -13.83
C LYS A 44 37.33 -14.01 -13.00
N ILE A 45 37.39 -14.12 -11.69
CA ILE A 45 36.30 -13.80 -10.76
C ILE A 45 36.07 -12.28 -10.75
N ASN A 46 37.12 -11.47 -10.65
CA ASN A 46 36.99 -10.01 -10.68
C ASN A 46 36.55 -9.47 -12.06
N LYS A 47 36.88 -10.14 -13.14
CA LYS A 47 36.44 -9.77 -14.49
C LYS A 47 35.02 -10.25 -14.82
N ALA A 48 34.54 -11.30 -14.15
CA ALA A 48 33.15 -11.74 -14.22
C ALA A 48 32.21 -10.87 -13.36
N THR A 49 32.72 -10.34 -12.22
CA THR A 49 31.97 -9.48 -11.33
C THR A 49 31.85 -8.02 -11.83
N SER A 50 32.76 -7.58 -12.72
CA SER A 50 32.71 -6.22 -13.28
C SER A 50 31.78 -6.06 -14.48
N LYS A 51 31.08 -7.11 -14.91
CA LYS A 51 30.09 -7.07 -16.01
C LYS A 51 28.66 -7.35 -15.57
N GLN A 52 28.45 -7.60 -14.28
CA GLN A 52 27.12 -7.80 -13.73
C GLN A 52 26.80 -6.55 -12.92
N GLY A 53 25.72 -5.85 -13.31
CA GLY A 53 25.21 -4.72 -12.55
C GLY A 53 25.22 -5.07 -11.05
N SER A 54 25.70 -4.14 -10.24
CA SER A 54 25.85 -4.27 -8.79
C SER A 54 24.69 -5.10 -8.22
N LEU A 55 24.97 -6.32 -7.79
CA LEU A 55 23.98 -7.12 -7.06
C LEU A 55 23.61 -6.31 -5.81
N LEU A 56 22.34 -5.98 -5.69
CA LEU A 56 21.83 -5.27 -4.52
C LEU A 56 22.15 -6.08 -3.27
N SER A 57 22.62 -5.41 -2.22
CA SER A 57 22.76 -6.02 -0.91
C SER A 57 21.35 -6.37 -0.34
N SER A 58 21.31 -7.31 0.59
CA SER A 58 20.04 -7.65 1.26
C SER A 58 19.42 -6.42 1.93
N GLU A 59 20.24 -5.52 2.48
CA GLU A 59 19.83 -4.27 3.12
C GLU A 59 19.22 -3.30 2.10
N GLU A 60 19.81 -3.14 0.92
CA GLU A 60 19.26 -2.30 -0.15
C GLU A 60 17.92 -2.85 -0.65
N ILE A 61 17.81 -4.17 -0.82
CA ILE A 61 16.56 -4.84 -1.22
C ILE A 61 15.47 -4.57 -0.18
N ILE A 62 15.76 -4.76 1.12
CA ILE A 62 14.80 -4.54 2.18
C ILE A 62 14.42 -3.06 2.29
N SER A 63 15.37 -2.14 2.11
CA SER A 63 15.09 -0.70 2.10
C SER A 63 14.13 -0.35 0.97
N GLY A 64 14.35 -0.87 -0.25
CA GLY A 64 13.44 -0.66 -1.38
C GLY A 64 12.05 -1.24 -1.15
N LEU A 65 11.97 -2.42 -0.55
CA LEU A 65 10.69 -3.02 -0.21
C LEU A 65 9.92 -2.17 0.83
N LYS A 66 10.60 -1.71 1.89
CA LYS A 66 9.99 -0.82 2.90
C LYS A 66 9.49 0.48 2.28
N GLU A 67 10.25 1.06 1.36
CA GLU A 67 9.84 2.25 0.61
C GLU A 67 8.59 1.97 -0.24
N ALA A 68 8.57 0.87 -0.99
CA ALA A 68 7.41 0.44 -1.78
C ALA A 68 6.15 0.31 -0.92
N LEU A 69 6.26 -0.37 0.22
CA LEU A 69 5.16 -0.57 1.15
C LEU A 69 4.68 0.75 1.76
N THR A 70 5.59 1.66 2.10
CA THR A 70 5.25 2.98 2.62
C THR A 70 4.49 3.80 1.57
N VAL A 71 4.95 3.81 0.32
CA VAL A 71 4.25 4.47 -0.78
C VAL A 71 2.88 3.84 -1.00
N GLY A 72 2.79 2.52 -1.12
CA GLY A 72 1.53 1.81 -1.38
C GLY A 72 0.49 2.00 -0.27
N THR A 73 0.89 1.89 1.00
CA THR A 73 -0.02 2.10 2.14
C THR A 73 -0.47 3.55 2.27
N THR A 74 0.42 4.52 2.01
CA THR A 74 0.09 5.94 2.03
C THR A 74 -0.89 6.30 0.91
N ASN A 75 -0.64 5.84 -0.31
CA ASN A 75 -1.55 6.04 -1.44
C ASN A 75 -2.93 5.44 -1.15
N SER A 76 -2.97 4.21 -0.64
CA SER A 76 -4.23 3.55 -0.27
C SER A 76 -4.99 4.35 0.77
N ALA A 77 -4.33 4.78 1.85
CA ALA A 77 -4.95 5.60 2.89
C ALA A 77 -5.52 6.91 2.34
N GLN A 78 -4.76 7.62 1.51
CA GLN A 78 -5.17 8.88 0.89
C GLN A 78 -6.37 8.72 -0.05
N ILE A 79 -6.43 7.62 -0.82
CA ILE A 79 -7.57 7.35 -1.71
C ILE A 79 -8.80 7.01 -0.89
N LEU A 80 -8.66 6.16 0.11
CA LEU A 80 -9.77 5.65 0.91
C LEU A 80 -10.36 6.69 1.88
N ASN A 81 -9.55 7.62 2.39
CA ASN A 81 -10.00 8.70 3.29
C ASN A 81 -10.73 9.83 2.56
N LYS A 82 -10.74 9.85 1.24
CA LYS A 82 -11.51 10.85 0.48
C LYS A 82 -13.00 10.50 0.49
N THR A 83 -13.83 11.54 0.34
CA THR A 83 -15.24 11.35 0.03
C THR A 83 -15.38 10.43 -1.18
N ASP A 84 -16.23 9.43 -1.08
CA ASP A 84 -16.45 8.40 -2.09
C ASP A 84 -15.27 7.41 -2.29
N GLY A 85 -14.25 7.43 -1.43
CA GLY A 85 -13.15 6.48 -1.47
C GLY A 85 -13.59 5.02 -1.28
N PHE A 86 -14.61 4.80 -0.43
CA PHE A 86 -15.30 3.52 -0.30
C PHE A 86 -16.61 3.51 -1.11
N PHE A 87 -17.44 4.54 -0.98
CA PHE A 87 -18.80 4.52 -1.51
C PHE A 87 -18.86 4.37 -3.03
N ALA A 88 -18.00 5.05 -3.77
CA ALA A 88 -17.97 4.98 -5.24
C ALA A 88 -17.16 3.78 -5.79
N ASN A 89 -16.42 3.07 -4.96
CA ASN A 89 -15.62 1.93 -5.38
C ASN A 89 -16.42 0.62 -5.23
N ALA A 90 -16.90 0.08 -6.34
CA ALA A 90 -17.75 -1.13 -6.35
C ALA A 90 -17.10 -2.36 -5.70
N ALA A 91 -15.75 -2.46 -5.71
CA ALA A 91 -15.03 -3.61 -5.16
C ALA A 91 -15.01 -3.62 -3.61
N ILE A 92 -15.09 -2.45 -2.98
CA ILE A 92 -14.94 -2.31 -1.52
C ILE A 92 -16.12 -1.58 -0.85
N LYS A 93 -17.10 -1.13 -1.63
CA LYS A 93 -18.32 -0.51 -1.12
C LYS A 93 -18.98 -1.39 -0.06
N ILE A 94 -19.21 -0.81 1.10
CA ILE A 94 -19.89 -1.50 2.21
C ILE A 94 -21.39 -1.48 1.94
N LEU A 95 -21.95 -2.65 1.70
CA LEU A 95 -23.38 -2.87 1.49
C LEU A 95 -24.01 -3.39 2.79
N MET A 96 -25.34 -3.59 2.77
CA MET A 96 -26.02 -4.25 3.87
C MET A 96 -25.49 -5.67 4.06
N PRO A 97 -25.31 -6.17 5.30
CA PRO A 97 -24.91 -7.54 5.54
C PRO A 97 -25.96 -8.54 5.03
N GLU A 98 -25.53 -9.75 4.72
CA GLU A 98 -26.39 -10.77 4.09
C GLU A 98 -27.65 -11.04 4.90
N GLU A 99 -27.54 -11.06 6.23
CA GLU A 99 -28.64 -11.28 7.15
C GLU A 99 -29.70 -10.18 7.07
N ALA A 100 -29.29 -8.98 6.70
CA ALA A 100 -30.17 -7.81 6.58
C ALA A 100 -30.81 -7.66 5.20
N LYS A 101 -30.41 -8.46 4.18
CA LYS A 101 -30.92 -8.32 2.81
C LYS A 101 -32.42 -8.57 2.68
N LYS A 102 -33.00 -9.47 3.47
CA LYS A 102 -34.46 -9.69 3.50
C LYS A 102 -35.17 -8.43 3.99
N ALA A 103 -34.67 -7.80 5.04
CA ALA A 103 -35.20 -6.54 5.57
C ALA A 103 -35.02 -5.39 4.57
N GLU A 104 -33.85 -5.27 3.94
CA GLU A 104 -33.60 -4.30 2.87
C GLU A 104 -34.61 -4.44 1.73
N THR A 105 -34.81 -5.65 1.22
CA THR A 105 -35.76 -5.92 0.14
C THR A 105 -37.19 -5.53 0.54
N THR A 106 -37.56 -5.81 1.76
CA THR A 106 -38.88 -5.47 2.30
C THR A 106 -39.07 -3.96 2.39
N LEU A 107 -38.10 -3.25 2.99
CA LEU A 107 -38.13 -1.78 3.11
C LEU A 107 -38.21 -1.10 1.73
N ARG A 108 -37.44 -1.59 0.74
CA ARG A 108 -37.49 -1.05 -0.63
C ARG A 108 -38.86 -1.27 -1.29
N LYS A 109 -39.50 -2.45 -1.09
CA LYS A 109 -40.84 -2.74 -1.61
C LYS A 109 -41.93 -1.83 -1.01
N PHE A 110 -41.77 -1.40 0.24
CA PHE A 110 -42.69 -0.46 0.91
C PHE A 110 -42.34 1.01 0.67
N GLY A 111 -41.45 1.33 -0.27
CA GLY A 111 -41.10 2.71 -0.60
C GLY A 111 -40.12 3.38 0.39
N MET A 112 -39.56 2.61 1.32
CA MET A 112 -38.61 3.08 2.34
C MET A 112 -37.14 2.91 1.91
N GLY A 113 -36.86 2.75 0.61
CA GLY A 113 -35.50 2.55 0.08
C GLY A 113 -34.53 3.66 0.44
N SER A 114 -35.00 4.90 0.57
CA SER A 114 -34.13 6.03 0.96
C SER A 114 -33.47 5.85 2.33
N ILE A 115 -34.11 5.14 3.26
CA ILE A 115 -33.55 4.84 4.59
C ILE A 115 -32.39 3.86 4.44
N VAL A 116 -32.57 2.85 3.61
CA VAL A 116 -31.50 1.86 3.29
C VAL A 116 -30.31 2.55 2.62
N ASP A 117 -30.56 3.42 1.65
CA ASP A 117 -29.50 4.14 0.93
C ASP A 117 -28.71 5.06 1.84
N LYS A 118 -29.38 5.75 2.80
CA LYS A 118 -28.74 6.55 3.83
C LYS A 118 -27.90 5.70 4.78
N ALA A 119 -28.37 4.52 5.16
CA ALA A 119 -27.60 3.61 6.01
C ALA A 119 -26.35 3.11 5.29
N ILE A 120 -26.45 2.71 4.02
CA ILE A 120 -25.32 2.32 3.20
C ILE A 120 -24.32 3.48 3.06
N LEU A 121 -24.78 4.67 2.77
CA LEU A 121 -23.95 5.87 2.68
C LEU A 121 -23.22 6.13 4.00
N SER A 122 -23.91 6.06 5.13
CA SER A 122 -23.36 6.29 6.46
C SER A 122 -22.24 5.29 6.80
N MET A 123 -22.44 4.01 6.50
CA MET A 123 -21.42 2.98 6.70
C MET A 123 -20.14 3.28 5.92
N ASN A 124 -20.28 3.69 4.66
CA ASN A 124 -19.13 4.02 3.82
C ASN A 124 -18.43 5.31 4.26
N ARG A 125 -19.17 6.35 4.66
CA ARG A 125 -18.58 7.58 5.24
C ARG A 125 -17.80 7.28 6.53
N ALA A 126 -18.31 6.39 7.37
CA ALA A 126 -17.60 5.98 8.58
C ALA A 126 -16.31 5.23 8.26
N ALA A 127 -16.29 4.39 7.22
CA ALA A 127 -15.10 3.73 6.74
C ALA A 127 -14.07 4.73 6.18
N GLU A 128 -14.52 5.71 5.40
CA GLU A 128 -13.70 6.79 4.85
C GLU A 128 -13.07 7.64 5.97
N ASP A 129 -13.83 8.04 6.97
CA ASP A 129 -13.32 8.77 8.14
C ASP A 129 -12.24 7.95 8.89
N ALA A 130 -12.50 6.66 9.10
CA ALA A 130 -11.57 5.78 9.81
C ALA A 130 -10.27 5.49 9.04
N ALA A 131 -10.31 5.52 7.71
CA ALA A 131 -9.14 5.31 6.88
C ALA A 131 -8.08 6.43 7.02
N GLY A 132 -8.43 7.59 7.57
CA GLY A 132 -7.49 8.68 7.80
C GLY A 132 -6.41 8.39 8.84
N GLY A 133 -6.67 7.48 9.80
CA GLY A 133 -5.77 7.18 10.92
C GLY A 133 -4.87 5.96 10.77
N ILE A 134 -4.85 5.30 9.60
CA ILE A 134 -4.20 3.98 9.44
C ILE A 134 -2.70 4.07 9.07
N THR A 135 -2.24 5.20 8.56
CA THR A 135 -0.89 5.34 8.00
C THR A 135 0.20 5.03 9.01
N ASP A 136 0.09 5.56 10.24
CA ASP A 136 1.09 5.36 11.29
C ASP A 136 1.17 3.89 11.74
N ILE A 137 0.04 3.18 11.74
CA ILE A 137 -0.03 1.76 12.09
C ILE A 137 0.75 0.94 11.06
N PHE A 138 0.53 1.19 9.78
CA PHE A 138 1.28 0.53 8.71
C PHE A 138 2.76 0.91 8.74
N TRP A 139 3.08 2.18 8.94
CA TRP A 139 4.47 2.64 9.01
C TRP A 139 5.26 1.93 10.12
N ASN A 140 4.66 1.78 11.31
CA ASN A 140 5.28 1.06 12.42
C ASN A 140 5.53 -0.42 12.08
N ALA A 141 4.58 -1.10 11.45
CA ALA A 141 4.73 -2.48 11.02
C ALA A 141 5.83 -2.63 9.95
N ILE A 142 5.88 -1.72 8.96
CA ILE A 142 6.89 -1.69 7.91
C ILE A 142 8.29 -1.42 8.50
N LYS A 143 8.42 -0.48 9.42
CA LYS A 143 9.67 -0.17 10.10
C LYS A 143 10.20 -1.38 10.86
N GLY A 144 9.32 -2.12 11.55
CA GLY A 144 9.65 -3.32 12.32
C GLY A 144 9.99 -4.56 11.48
N MET A 145 9.82 -4.51 10.16
CA MET A 145 10.09 -5.64 9.25
C MET A 145 11.56 -6.05 9.32
N THR A 146 11.81 -7.34 9.50
CA THR A 146 13.14 -7.96 9.46
C THR A 146 13.62 -8.22 8.03
N VAL A 147 14.91 -8.53 7.88
CA VAL A 147 15.47 -8.95 6.57
C VAL A 147 14.79 -10.23 6.08
N THR A 148 14.53 -11.18 6.99
CA THR A 148 13.84 -12.43 6.64
C THR A 148 12.43 -12.18 6.13
N ASP A 149 11.63 -11.36 6.84
CA ASP A 149 10.28 -10.98 6.39
C ASP A 149 10.30 -10.38 4.98
N GLY A 150 11.26 -9.49 4.72
CA GLY A 150 11.37 -8.85 3.43
C GLY A 150 11.75 -9.81 2.30
N LEU A 151 12.65 -10.77 2.55
CA LEU A 151 12.99 -11.79 1.57
C LEU A 151 11.80 -12.74 1.29
N ASP A 152 11.04 -13.09 2.32
CA ASP A 152 9.84 -13.91 2.17
C ASP A 152 8.76 -13.18 1.35
N ILE A 153 8.59 -11.88 1.57
CA ILE A 153 7.68 -11.04 0.78
C ILE A 153 8.11 -10.99 -0.69
N LEU A 154 9.40 -10.78 -0.96
CA LEU A 154 9.90 -10.68 -2.34
C LEU A 154 9.74 -11.96 -3.14
N ARG A 155 9.93 -13.11 -2.49
CA ARG A 155 9.79 -14.45 -3.08
C ARG A 155 8.35 -14.96 -3.07
N GLY A 156 7.48 -14.32 -2.33
CA GLY A 156 6.09 -14.70 -2.12
C GLY A 156 5.17 -14.34 -3.29
N SER A 157 3.89 -14.56 -3.09
CA SER A 157 2.82 -14.23 -4.04
C SER A 157 2.71 -12.71 -4.30
N ASP A 158 1.91 -12.33 -5.28
CA ASP A 158 1.66 -10.94 -5.67
C ASP A 158 1.03 -10.08 -4.53
N ASP A 159 0.55 -10.72 -3.46
CA ASP A 159 -0.06 -10.13 -2.27
C ASP A 159 0.70 -10.44 -0.96
N ALA A 160 1.93 -10.92 -1.05
CA ALA A 160 2.71 -11.35 0.12
C ALA A 160 2.97 -10.22 1.12
N ALA A 161 3.21 -9.00 0.64
CA ALA A 161 3.38 -7.83 1.51
C ALA A 161 2.06 -7.43 2.18
N THR A 162 0.96 -7.49 1.45
CA THR A 162 -0.38 -7.25 2.00
C THR A 162 -0.71 -8.25 3.11
N ASN A 163 -0.40 -9.52 2.91
CA ASN A 163 -0.60 -10.58 3.92
C ASN A 163 0.28 -10.37 5.15
N TYR A 164 1.53 -9.94 4.97
CA TYR A 164 2.40 -9.54 6.08
C TYR A 164 1.80 -8.38 6.89
N LEU A 165 1.36 -7.32 6.22
CA LEU A 165 0.73 -6.17 6.87
C LEU A 165 -0.57 -6.58 7.57
N LYS A 166 -1.41 -7.38 6.93
CA LYS A 166 -2.66 -7.89 7.53
C LYS A 166 -2.39 -8.64 8.82
N LYS A 167 -1.44 -9.56 8.82
CA LYS A 167 -1.05 -10.33 10.01
C LYS A 167 -0.59 -9.44 11.17
N ASN A 168 0.20 -8.40 10.88
CA ASN A 168 0.88 -7.60 11.89
C ASN A 168 0.09 -6.37 12.34
N THR A 169 -0.99 -5.96 11.61
CA THR A 169 -1.69 -4.70 11.91
C THR A 169 -3.18 -4.84 12.20
N THR A 170 -3.80 -6.00 11.92
CA THR A 170 -5.27 -6.17 12.06
C THR A 170 -5.79 -5.78 13.45
N SER A 171 -5.12 -6.18 14.53
CA SER A 171 -5.55 -5.84 15.91
C SER A 171 -5.53 -4.34 16.14
N GLN A 172 -4.39 -3.69 15.85
CA GLN A 172 -4.23 -2.25 16.05
C GLN A 172 -5.17 -1.43 15.16
N LEU A 173 -5.39 -1.87 13.92
CA LEU A 173 -6.36 -1.24 13.03
C LEU A 173 -7.78 -1.35 13.59
N THR A 174 -8.17 -2.53 14.10
CA THR A 174 -9.49 -2.73 14.71
C THR A 174 -9.69 -1.79 15.90
N GLU A 175 -8.71 -1.72 16.80
CA GLU A 175 -8.74 -0.87 17.99
C GLU A 175 -8.78 0.63 17.64
N SER A 176 -8.05 1.04 16.61
CA SER A 176 -8.01 2.44 16.18
C SER A 176 -9.25 2.87 15.39
N MET A 177 -9.72 2.02 14.47
CA MET A 177 -10.80 2.35 13.54
C MET A 177 -12.19 2.28 14.19
N ARG A 178 -12.44 1.28 15.05
CA ARG A 178 -13.76 1.06 15.65
C ARG A 178 -14.33 2.32 16.33
N PRO A 179 -13.61 3.01 17.23
CA PRO A 179 -14.16 4.21 17.86
C PRO A 179 -14.39 5.38 16.88
N VAL A 180 -13.63 5.45 15.79
CA VAL A 180 -13.87 6.45 14.74
C VAL A 180 -15.17 6.13 14.00
N ILE A 181 -15.34 4.86 13.62
CA ILE A 181 -16.56 4.35 12.94
C ILE A 181 -17.79 4.59 13.82
N GLU A 182 -17.74 4.25 15.10
CA GLU A 182 -18.84 4.46 16.04
C GLU A 182 -19.24 5.94 16.12
N ARG A 183 -18.26 6.84 16.25
CA ARG A 183 -18.51 8.28 16.28
C ARG A 183 -19.07 8.81 14.97
N SER A 184 -18.56 8.35 13.84
CA SER A 184 -19.03 8.80 12.53
C SER A 184 -20.45 8.32 12.26
N MET A 185 -20.76 7.08 12.57
CA MET A 185 -22.10 6.52 12.41
C MET A 185 -23.13 7.14 13.38
N ALA A 186 -22.71 7.51 14.59
CA ALA A 186 -23.60 8.18 15.57
C ALA A 186 -24.10 9.55 15.09
N LYS A 187 -23.36 10.23 14.21
CA LYS A 187 -23.78 11.53 13.62
C LYS A 187 -25.00 11.41 12.69
N THR A 188 -25.38 10.21 12.27
CA THR A 188 -26.36 9.97 11.22
C THR A 188 -27.58 9.20 11.70
N ASP A 189 -27.90 9.04 12.95
CA ASP A 189 -28.99 8.21 13.46
C ASP A 189 -29.04 6.75 12.90
N ALA A 190 -28.16 6.43 11.94
CA ALA A 190 -28.17 5.12 11.29
C ALA A 190 -27.94 3.97 12.28
N THR A 191 -27.06 4.16 13.26
CA THR A 191 -26.80 3.16 14.30
C THR A 191 -28.02 2.91 15.18
N LYS A 192 -28.77 3.97 15.51
CA LYS A 192 -29.98 3.85 16.32
C LYS A 192 -31.06 3.10 15.56
N TYR A 193 -31.35 3.51 14.33
CA TYR A 193 -32.36 2.83 13.49
C TYR A 193 -32.00 1.38 13.23
N TRP A 194 -30.73 1.10 12.96
CA TRP A 194 -30.24 -0.26 12.82
C TRP A 194 -30.54 -1.10 14.06
N LYS A 195 -30.10 -0.63 15.23
CA LYS A 195 -30.29 -1.34 16.49
C LYS A 195 -31.77 -1.59 16.78
N ASP A 196 -32.61 -0.57 16.66
CA ASP A 196 -34.04 -0.65 16.98
C ASP A 196 -34.77 -1.62 16.04
N VAL A 197 -34.54 -1.48 14.73
CA VAL A 197 -35.18 -2.35 13.72
C VAL A 197 -34.75 -3.80 13.89
N PHE A 198 -33.47 -4.08 14.01
CA PHE A 198 -32.98 -5.45 14.07
C PHE A 198 -33.12 -6.10 15.46
N THR A 199 -33.16 -5.33 16.52
CA THR A 199 -33.57 -5.85 17.84
C THR A 199 -35.04 -6.33 17.80
N ALA A 200 -35.92 -5.57 17.17
CA ALA A 200 -37.32 -5.99 16.98
C ALA A 200 -37.41 -7.20 16.05
N TYR A 201 -36.72 -7.20 14.90
CA TYR A 201 -36.70 -8.28 13.93
C TYR A 201 -36.19 -9.61 14.55
N ASN A 202 -35.13 -9.57 15.35
CA ASN A 202 -34.53 -10.75 15.97
C ASN A 202 -35.44 -11.45 16.99
N LYS A 203 -36.49 -10.77 17.49
CA LYS A 203 -37.50 -11.43 18.37
C LYS A 203 -38.35 -12.44 17.62
N PHE A 204 -38.50 -12.30 16.29
CA PHE A 204 -39.39 -13.12 15.47
C PHE A 204 -38.62 -13.92 14.40
N SER A 205 -37.35 -13.60 14.16
CA SER A 205 -36.54 -14.26 13.14
C SER A 205 -35.85 -15.51 13.70
N LYS A 206 -35.80 -16.57 12.90
CA LYS A 206 -34.99 -17.76 13.19
C LYS A 206 -33.49 -17.52 12.99
N GLU A 207 -33.15 -16.53 12.16
CA GLU A 207 -31.77 -16.09 11.86
C GLU A 207 -31.62 -14.68 12.40
N ALA A 208 -30.81 -14.54 13.45
CA ALA A 208 -30.58 -13.24 14.08
C ALA A 208 -29.62 -12.39 13.25
N VAL A 209 -29.99 -11.13 13.01
CA VAL A 209 -29.09 -10.13 12.45
C VAL A 209 -28.21 -9.56 13.57
N ASN A 210 -26.91 -9.47 13.31
CA ASN A 210 -26.00 -8.83 14.26
C ASN A 210 -26.39 -7.37 14.45
N THR A 211 -26.67 -6.97 15.69
CA THR A 211 -27.02 -5.60 16.06
C THR A 211 -25.80 -4.70 16.23
N ASP A 212 -24.58 -5.23 16.27
CA ASP A 212 -23.33 -4.48 16.29
C ASP A 212 -22.88 -4.13 14.88
N ILE A 213 -23.56 -3.14 14.29
CA ILE A 213 -23.22 -2.64 12.95
C ILE A 213 -21.81 -2.03 12.90
N SER A 214 -21.29 -1.51 14.01
CA SER A 214 -19.95 -0.92 14.04
C SER A 214 -18.87 -1.98 13.88
N ALA A 215 -19.05 -3.17 14.47
CA ALA A 215 -18.15 -4.31 14.25
C ALA A 215 -18.15 -4.74 12.78
N TYR A 216 -19.34 -4.87 12.17
CA TYR A 216 -19.47 -5.18 10.75
C TYR A 216 -18.78 -4.16 9.86
N VAL A 217 -19.02 -2.86 10.08
CA VAL A 217 -18.40 -1.79 9.28
C VAL A 217 -16.88 -1.78 9.48
N THR A 218 -16.39 -2.01 10.70
CA THR A 218 -14.95 -2.10 10.97
C THR A 218 -14.29 -3.24 10.19
N GLU A 219 -14.88 -4.42 10.23
CA GLU A 219 -14.37 -5.57 9.46
C GLU A 219 -14.37 -5.30 7.95
N ARG A 220 -15.49 -4.79 7.42
CA ARG A 220 -15.59 -4.47 5.98
C ARG A 220 -14.63 -3.37 5.57
N SER A 221 -14.41 -2.37 6.42
CA SER A 221 -13.42 -1.32 6.18
C SER A 221 -12.00 -1.88 6.09
N MET A 222 -11.60 -2.74 7.01
CA MET A 222 -10.30 -3.40 6.96
C MET A 222 -10.14 -4.25 5.69
N ASN A 223 -11.17 -4.99 5.29
CA ASN A 223 -11.14 -5.77 4.06
C ASN A 223 -10.93 -4.86 2.84
N GLY A 224 -11.60 -3.69 2.80
CA GLY A 224 -11.41 -2.70 1.75
C GLY A 224 -10.02 -2.06 1.75
N ILE A 225 -9.45 -1.78 2.93
CA ILE A 225 -8.09 -1.26 3.07
C ILE A 225 -7.07 -2.27 2.53
N PHE A 226 -7.12 -3.52 2.97
CA PHE A 226 -6.19 -4.54 2.50
C PHE A 226 -6.38 -4.86 1.02
N TYR A 227 -7.60 -4.81 0.50
CA TYR A 227 -7.83 -4.88 -0.94
C TYR A 227 -7.11 -3.75 -1.70
N SER A 228 -7.24 -2.50 -1.23
CA SER A 228 -6.57 -1.36 -1.85
C SER A 228 -5.05 -1.49 -1.81
N ILE A 229 -4.49 -1.93 -0.67
CA ILE A 229 -3.04 -2.16 -0.53
C ILE A 229 -2.57 -3.26 -1.48
N ALA A 230 -3.33 -4.35 -1.64
CA ALA A 230 -3.01 -5.43 -2.58
C ALA A 230 -2.99 -4.94 -4.04
N GLN A 231 -3.90 -4.01 -4.40
CA GLN A 231 -3.87 -3.40 -5.74
C GLN A 231 -2.64 -2.52 -5.95
N GLU A 232 -2.22 -1.75 -4.94
CA GLU A 232 -0.99 -0.95 -5.01
C GLU A 232 0.25 -1.85 -5.05
N GLU A 233 0.31 -2.93 -4.25
CA GLU A 233 1.38 -3.93 -4.31
C GLU A 233 1.52 -4.52 -5.72
N LEU A 234 0.39 -4.95 -6.30
CA LEU A 234 0.36 -5.52 -7.64
C LEU A 234 0.88 -4.54 -8.70
N LYS A 235 0.50 -3.26 -8.61
CA LYS A 235 1.01 -2.21 -9.50
C LYS A 235 2.52 -2.06 -9.38
N ILE A 236 3.05 -1.94 -8.17
CA ILE A 236 4.50 -1.78 -7.94
C ILE A 236 5.27 -2.99 -8.49
N ARG A 237 4.75 -4.21 -8.32
CA ARG A 237 5.38 -5.43 -8.81
C ARG A 237 5.36 -5.55 -10.34
N LYS A 238 4.30 -5.09 -11.00
CA LYS A 238 4.05 -5.37 -12.43
C LYS A 238 4.17 -4.18 -13.35
N ASP A 239 4.02 -2.96 -12.85
CA ASP A 239 4.05 -1.74 -13.66
C ASP A 239 5.31 -0.91 -13.37
N PRO A 240 6.27 -0.84 -14.33
CA PRO A 240 7.47 -0.01 -14.17
C PRO A 240 7.17 1.48 -13.93
N ALA A 241 6.03 2.01 -14.41
CA ALA A 241 5.65 3.39 -14.17
C ALA A 241 5.28 3.66 -12.70
N SER A 242 4.87 2.63 -11.97
CA SER A 242 4.58 2.71 -10.54
C SER A 242 5.82 2.61 -9.65
N GLN A 243 6.98 2.28 -10.23
CA GLN A 243 8.28 2.21 -9.56
C GLN A 243 8.94 3.60 -9.56
N VAL A 244 8.40 4.51 -8.75
CA VAL A 244 8.71 5.95 -8.80
C VAL A 244 10.11 6.33 -8.31
N THR A 245 10.83 5.44 -7.64
CA THR A 245 12.19 5.68 -7.18
C THR A 245 13.20 4.76 -7.86
N ASP A 246 14.48 5.18 -7.89
CA ASP A 246 15.55 4.35 -8.46
C ASP A 246 15.74 3.05 -7.66
N LEU A 247 15.46 3.06 -6.37
CA LEU A 247 15.53 1.88 -5.53
C LEU A 247 14.41 0.89 -5.87
N LEU A 248 13.17 1.36 -6.06
CA LEU A 248 12.06 0.54 -6.53
C LEU A 248 12.33 -0.10 -7.90
N LYS A 249 12.87 0.67 -8.83
CA LYS A 249 13.30 0.15 -10.15
C LYS A 249 14.37 -0.92 -10.04
N LYS A 250 15.32 -0.79 -9.11
CA LYS A 250 16.38 -1.78 -8.89
C LYS A 250 15.84 -3.08 -8.28
N VAL A 251 14.85 -2.99 -7.38
CA VAL A 251 14.29 -4.15 -6.67
C VAL A 251 13.21 -4.87 -7.48
N PHE A 252 12.35 -4.15 -8.19
CA PHE A 252 11.19 -4.69 -8.90
C PHE A 252 11.29 -4.57 -10.43
N GLY A 253 12.20 -3.73 -10.96
CA GLY A 253 12.44 -3.63 -12.40
C GLY A 253 13.03 -4.90 -12.96
N LYS A 254 12.41 -5.41 -14.04
CA LYS A 254 12.91 -6.56 -14.82
C LYS A 254 13.75 -6.08 -15.98
#